data_82e205d2a153a643226b3cbc7abbbe7c
#
_entry.id   82e205d2a153a643226b3cbc7abbbe7c
#
_cell.length_a   1.000
_cell.length_b   1.000
_cell.length_c   1.000
_cell.angle_alpha   90.00
_cell.angle_beta   90.00
_cell.angle_gamma   90.00
#
_symmetry.space_group_name_H-M   'P 1'
#
loop_
_entity.id
_entity.type
_entity.pdbx_description
1 polymer ?
#
loop_
_entity_poly.entity_id
_entity_poly.type
_entity_poly.pdbx_seq_one_letter_code
_entity_poly.pdbx_strand_id
1 'polypeptide(L)'
;MKQEMKNWSRPRDVSRRSFLRGLGAAGVSMAMVPTGMRLAHGAEKPTYFTWGGYDDPNFFGAGDIVTSGPFAEKYGGPPNFAIFGDAEEGLTKVKAGFVVDVMHPCSADTIRWSETGLFQRWDANQLEHLNDLFPPLREMHGVSDDRGQWLLPVEWGATSITYRTDLVDIDPEEESWNMLLDPRYKGKIAVIDSAADTWWCMAILAGVDLNQPLSDEDIEKTNVMMKKLRPQVRMFTNDMTSLGQALASGEVVMAISWNETPMGLWWEGHPVRFASPKEGTLTWFCGLMLHSNAPNYEGAHDIANSMTSPETGQYMHENWGYGHSNEKAFAISDPDTLAVLGLDVDPVAYME
;
A
#
# COMPACT_ATOMS: atom_id res chain seq x y z
N MET A 1 -0.69 1.49 23.16
CA MET A 1 -1.51 2.71 22.99
C MET A 1 -2.96 2.27 22.85
N LYS A 2 -3.77 2.44 23.92
CA LYS A 2 -5.18 2.04 23.91
C LYS A 2 -6.00 3.21 23.36
N GLN A 3 -6.07 3.38 22.08
CA GLN A 3 -6.98 4.36 21.50
C GLN A 3 -8.26 3.66 21.12
N GLU A 4 -9.31 4.06 21.81
CA GLU A 4 -10.67 3.61 21.59
C GLU A 4 -11.15 4.05 20.21
N MET A 5 -11.12 3.13 19.24
CA MET A 5 -11.94 3.30 18.02
C MET A 5 -13.42 3.16 18.42
N LYS A 6 -13.86 4.08 19.28
CA LYS A 6 -15.27 4.22 19.67
C LYS A 6 -15.98 5.00 18.58
N ASN A 7 -16.83 4.30 17.85
CA ASN A 7 -17.82 4.83 16.95
C ASN A 7 -17.27 5.52 15.70
N TRP A 8 -16.97 4.76 14.68
CA TRP A 8 -16.91 5.25 13.32
C TRP A 8 -18.27 5.85 12.93
N SER A 9 -18.48 7.13 13.24
CA SER A 9 -19.63 7.88 12.78
C SER A 9 -19.27 8.54 11.46
N ARG A 10 -20.09 8.32 10.43
CA ARG A 10 -19.91 8.86 9.08
C ARG A 10 -19.53 10.35 9.12
N PRO A 11 -18.47 10.78 8.40
CA PRO A 11 -18.34 12.19 8.03
C PRO A 11 -19.56 12.60 7.22
N ARG A 12 -20.15 13.73 7.56
CA ARG A 12 -21.32 14.28 6.84
C ARG A 12 -20.85 14.78 5.48
N ASP A 13 -21.46 14.24 4.42
CA ASP A 13 -21.34 14.71 3.03
C ASP A 13 -20.10 14.35 2.20
N VAL A 14 -19.77 13.07 2.07
CA VAL A 14 -18.96 12.59 0.94
C VAL A 14 -19.86 11.86 -0.06
N SER A 15 -19.89 12.35 -1.29
CA SER A 15 -20.81 11.91 -2.33
C SER A 15 -20.51 10.49 -2.81
N ARG A 16 -21.50 9.60 -2.72
CA ARG A 16 -21.49 8.22 -3.24
C ARG A 16 -21.14 8.07 -4.74
N ARG A 17 -20.97 9.19 -5.45
CA ARG A 17 -20.76 9.19 -6.91
C ARG A 17 -19.31 8.98 -7.34
N SER A 18 -18.33 9.22 -6.48
CA SER A 18 -16.91 9.15 -6.84
C SER A 18 -16.38 7.71 -6.89
N PHE A 19 -16.80 6.86 -5.95
CA PHE A 19 -16.27 5.49 -5.84
C PHE A 19 -16.77 4.53 -6.94
N LEU A 20 -18.01 4.67 -7.42
CA LEU A 20 -18.60 3.73 -8.38
C LEU A 20 -18.10 3.88 -9.83
N ARG A 21 -17.24 4.86 -10.15
CA ARG A 21 -16.74 5.10 -11.51
C ARG A 21 -15.38 4.45 -11.81
N GLY A 22 -14.65 4.02 -10.81
CA GLY A 22 -13.34 3.36 -10.97
C GLY A 22 -13.37 1.91 -11.49
N LEU A 23 -14.53 1.27 -11.52
CA LEU A 23 -14.68 -0.17 -11.78
C LEU A 23 -15.11 -0.55 -13.20
N GLY A 24 -14.85 0.26 -14.20
CA GLY A 24 -15.27 -0.14 -15.53
C GLY A 24 -14.70 0.61 -16.71
N ALA A 25 -13.62 0.15 -17.28
CA ALA A 25 -13.39 0.13 -18.74
C ALA A 25 -11.97 -0.24 -19.14
N ALA A 26 -11.64 -1.52 -19.14
CA ALA A 26 -10.59 -2.05 -20.02
C ALA A 26 -11.23 -2.40 -21.36
N GLY A 27 -11.52 -1.39 -22.17
CA GLY A 27 -11.98 -1.52 -23.54
C GLY A 27 -10.93 -0.94 -24.51
N VAL A 28 -10.18 -1.82 -25.16
CA VAL A 28 -9.28 -1.42 -26.27
C VAL A 28 -10.11 -0.94 -27.45
N SER A 29 -10.21 0.37 -27.62
CA SER A 29 -10.75 0.98 -28.84
C SER A 29 -9.59 1.45 -29.72
N MET A 30 -9.27 0.71 -30.77
CA MET A 30 -8.46 1.22 -31.87
C MET A 30 -9.23 2.33 -32.60
N ALA A 31 -8.91 3.58 -32.31
CA ALA A 31 -9.35 4.71 -33.11
C ALA A 31 -8.33 4.99 -34.22
N MET A 32 -8.75 4.91 -35.47
CA MET A 32 -7.98 5.40 -36.62
C MET A 32 -7.82 6.92 -36.49
N VAL A 33 -6.59 7.38 -36.38
CA VAL A 33 -6.23 8.81 -36.35
C VAL A 33 -6.14 9.32 -37.78
N PRO A 34 -6.81 10.44 -38.15
CA PRO A 34 -6.62 11.08 -39.44
C PRO A 34 -5.23 11.69 -39.54
N THR A 35 -4.54 11.39 -40.63
CA THR A 35 -3.23 11.94 -41.00
C THR A 35 -3.33 13.46 -41.18
N GLY A 36 -2.82 14.25 -40.24
CA GLY A 36 -2.72 15.70 -40.42
C GLY A 36 -2.62 16.59 -39.21
N MET A 37 -2.78 16.08 -37.96
CA MET A 37 -2.53 16.86 -36.76
C MET A 37 -1.10 16.59 -36.28
N ARG A 38 -0.25 17.63 -36.23
CA ARG A 38 0.97 17.60 -35.44
C ARG A 38 0.53 17.55 -33.98
N LEU A 39 0.44 16.34 -33.40
CA LEU A 39 0.37 16.15 -31.99
C LEU A 39 1.66 16.76 -31.42
N ALA A 40 1.51 17.70 -30.49
CA ALA A 40 2.62 18.06 -29.62
C ALA A 40 3.11 16.73 -29.03
N HIS A 41 4.35 16.33 -29.32
CA HIS A 41 4.97 15.18 -28.71
C HIS A 41 5.11 15.56 -27.23
N GLY A 42 4.22 15.05 -26.37
CA GLY A 42 4.47 15.02 -24.94
C GLY A 42 5.79 14.26 -24.69
N ALA A 43 6.49 14.58 -23.61
CA ALA A 43 7.68 13.84 -23.21
C ALA A 43 7.36 12.33 -23.14
N GLU A 44 8.33 11.48 -23.43
CA GLU A 44 8.18 10.03 -23.33
C GLU A 44 7.84 9.67 -21.87
N LYS A 45 6.75 8.94 -21.68
CA LYS A 45 6.28 8.59 -20.34
C LYS A 45 7.23 7.58 -19.66
N PRO A 46 7.66 7.82 -18.42
CA PRO A 46 8.41 6.84 -17.65
C PRO A 46 7.53 5.63 -17.28
N THR A 47 8.17 4.52 -16.94
CA THR A 47 7.51 3.28 -16.50
C THR A 47 7.62 3.11 -14.99
N TYR A 48 6.47 3.04 -14.34
CA TYR A 48 6.33 2.77 -12.91
C TYR A 48 5.90 1.33 -12.67
N PHE A 49 6.77 0.53 -12.05
CA PHE A 49 6.52 -0.87 -11.72
C PHE A 49 6.13 -0.95 -10.25
N THR A 50 4.86 -1.26 -9.99
CA THR A 50 4.23 -1.06 -8.68
C THR A 50 3.25 -2.18 -8.34
N TRP A 51 2.68 -2.09 -7.15
CA TRP A 51 1.63 -2.96 -6.65
C TRP A 51 0.31 -2.72 -7.38
N GLY A 52 -0.57 -3.73 -7.40
CA GLY A 52 -1.94 -3.56 -7.88
C GLY A 52 -2.69 -2.50 -7.06
N GLY A 53 -3.38 -1.60 -7.76
CA GLY A 53 -4.05 -0.45 -7.18
C GLY A 53 -3.25 0.85 -7.28
N TYR A 54 -1.92 0.81 -7.16
CA TYR A 54 -1.06 1.99 -7.34
C TYR A 54 -0.92 2.44 -8.80
N ASP A 55 -1.59 1.78 -9.73
CA ASP A 55 -1.84 2.25 -11.09
C ASP A 55 -2.97 3.29 -11.15
N ASP A 56 -3.23 3.97 -10.03
CA ASP A 56 -4.23 5.02 -9.89
C ASP A 56 -3.74 6.34 -10.49
N PRO A 57 -4.43 6.88 -11.51
CA PRO A 57 -4.08 8.15 -12.14
C PRO A 57 -4.15 9.35 -11.18
N ASN A 58 -4.88 9.26 -10.08
CA ASN A 58 -5.00 10.33 -9.10
C ASN A 58 -3.66 10.72 -8.48
N PHE A 59 -2.74 9.76 -8.28
CA PHE A 59 -1.38 10.03 -7.78
C PHE A 59 -0.55 10.94 -8.71
N PHE A 60 -0.97 11.08 -9.95
CA PHE A 60 -0.25 11.80 -10.99
C PHE A 60 -1.02 13.02 -11.53
N GLY A 61 -2.10 13.43 -10.86
CA GLY A 61 -2.94 14.52 -11.31
C GLY A 61 -3.71 14.25 -12.59
N ALA A 62 -3.99 12.99 -12.90
CA ALA A 62 -4.66 12.54 -14.11
C ALA A 62 -5.93 11.71 -13.84
N GLY A 63 -6.40 11.71 -12.58
CA GLY A 63 -7.58 10.98 -12.13
C GLY A 63 -8.86 11.79 -12.20
N ASP A 64 -9.90 11.30 -11.56
CA ASP A 64 -11.21 11.93 -11.46
C ASP A 64 -11.39 12.72 -10.14
N ILE A 65 -10.54 12.49 -9.16
CA ILE A 65 -10.47 13.23 -7.88
C ILE A 65 -9.36 14.27 -7.97
N VAL A 66 -8.12 13.83 -8.23
CA VAL A 66 -6.98 14.71 -8.49
C VAL A 66 -6.82 14.86 -10.01
N THR A 67 -7.38 15.94 -10.56
CA THR A 67 -7.59 16.12 -12.00
C THR A 67 -6.50 16.89 -12.72
N SER A 68 -5.52 17.42 -12.00
CA SER A 68 -4.37 18.16 -12.53
C SER A 68 -3.16 18.03 -11.62
N GLY A 69 -1.98 18.13 -12.21
CA GLY A 69 -0.72 18.12 -11.49
C GLY A 69 0.46 18.22 -12.46
N PRO A 70 1.68 18.55 -11.95
CA PRO A 70 2.86 18.75 -12.81
C PRO A 70 3.17 17.56 -13.71
N PHE A 71 2.98 16.33 -13.20
CA PHE A 71 3.21 15.11 -13.97
C PHE A 71 2.25 15.01 -15.17
N ALA A 72 0.94 15.14 -14.92
CA ALA A 72 -0.07 15.07 -15.97
C ALA A 72 0.09 16.20 -17.01
N GLU A 73 0.49 17.40 -16.57
CA GLU A 73 0.75 18.55 -17.46
C GLU A 73 1.96 18.28 -18.36
N LYS A 74 3.03 17.68 -17.85
CA LYS A 74 4.27 17.36 -18.59
C LYS A 74 4.05 16.22 -19.57
N TYR A 75 3.37 15.15 -19.16
CA TYR A 75 3.27 13.89 -19.89
C TYR A 75 1.91 13.65 -20.57
N GLY A 76 0.92 14.50 -20.31
CA GLY A 76 -0.44 14.35 -20.87
C GLY A 76 -1.23 13.18 -20.27
N GLY A 77 -0.94 12.81 -19.03
CA GLY A 77 -1.59 11.71 -18.30
C GLY A 77 -0.62 10.96 -17.38
N PRO A 78 -1.04 9.84 -16.76
CA PRO A 78 -0.21 9.09 -15.80
C PRO A 78 0.98 8.40 -16.49
N PRO A 79 1.96 7.85 -15.74
CA PRO A 79 3.07 7.06 -16.27
C PRO A 79 2.57 5.78 -16.96
N ASN A 80 3.48 5.08 -17.62
CA ASN A 80 3.22 3.70 -18.02
C ASN A 80 3.30 2.82 -16.77
N PHE A 81 2.25 2.05 -16.51
CA PHE A 81 2.23 1.15 -15.37
C PHE A 81 2.62 -0.28 -15.76
N ALA A 82 3.39 -0.91 -14.89
CA ALA A 82 3.57 -2.35 -14.83
C ALA A 82 3.26 -2.80 -13.40
N ILE A 83 2.62 -3.97 -13.25
CA ILE A 83 2.10 -4.43 -11.97
C ILE A 83 2.79 -5.72 -11.55
N PHE A 84 3.10 -5.84 -10.26
CA PHE A 84 3.48 -7.09 -9.60
C PHE A 84 2.54 -7.36 -8.41
N GLY A 85 2.30 -8.62 -8.15
CA GLY A 85 1.48 -9.06 -7.01
C GLY A 85 2.29 -9.37 -5.76
N ASP A 86 3.63 -9.45 -5.89
CA ASP A 86 4.56 -9.79 -4.81
C ASP A 86 5.94 -9.19 -5.12
N ALA A 87 6.65 -8.70 -4.11
CA ALA A 87 7.96 -8.04 -4.27
C ALA A 87 9.01 -8.97 -4.87
N GLU A 88 9.00 -10.28 -4.53
CA GLU A 88 9.92 -11.27 -5.10
C GLU A 88 9.65 -11.52 -6.58
N GLU A 89 8.37 -11.56 -6.98
CA GLU A 89 7.98 -11.62 -8.39
C GLU A 89 8.54 -10.42 -9.15
N GLY A 90 8.33 -9.21 -8.59
CA GLY A 90 8.82 -7.98 -9.17
C GLY A 90 10.35 -7.98 -9.37
N LEU A 91 11.10 -8.29 -8.31
CA LEU A 91 12.56 -8.38 -8.36
C LEU A 91 13.04 -9.45 -9.35
N THR A 92 12.38 -10.59 -9.41
CA THR A 92 12.72 -11.69 -10.33
C THR A 92 12.56 -11.24 -11.79
N LYS A 93 11.49 -10.51 -12.13
CA LYS A 93 11.29 -9.93 -13.46
C LYS A 93 12.41 -8.96 -13.84
N VAL A 94 12.81 -8.07 -12.93
CA VAL A 94 13.90 -7.12 -13.15
C VAL A 94 15.24 -7.85 -13.32
N LYS A 95 15.53 -8.85 -12.49
CA LYS A 95 16.71 -9.73 -12.65
C LYS A 95 16.72 -10.48 -13.99
N ALA A 96 15.57 -10.81 -14.53
CA ALA A 96 15.42 -11.44 -15.85
C ALA A 96 15.53 -10.44 -17.02
N GLY A 97 15.79 -9.15 -16.73
CA GLY A 97 16.00 -8.12 -17.75
C GLY A 97 14.76 -7.29 -18.07
N PHE A 98 13.69 -7.34 -17.25
CA PHE A 98 12.59 -6.40 -17.39
C PHE A 98 13.07 -5.01 -16.93
N VAL A 99 13.12 -4.07 -17.84
CA VAL A 99 13.62 -2.72 -17.60
C VAL A 99 12.45 -1.79 -17.28
N VAL A 100 12.59 -1.04 -16.19
CA VAL A 100 11.63 -0.05 -15.70
C VAL A 100 12.38 1.20 -15.28
N ASP A 101 11.69 2.29 -15.03
CA ASP A 101 12.33 3.50 -14.51
C ASP A 101 12.31 3.51 -12.97
N VAL A 102 11.15 3.20 -12.39
CA VAL A 102 10.93 3.20 -10.94
C VAL A 102 10.27 1.91 -10.52
N MET A 103 10.67 1.39 -9.37
CA MET A 103 10.06 0.25 -8.71
C MET A 103 9.61 0.61 -7.28
N HIS A 104 8.55 -0.04 -6.79
CA HIS A 104 7.88 0.29 -5.52
C HIS A 104 7.97 -0.83 -4.48
N PRO A 105 9.16 -1.13 -3.91
CA PRO A 105 9.30 -2.09 -2.83
C PRO A 105 8.93 -1.50 -1.46
N CYS A 106 8.84 -2.36 -0.46
CA CYS A 106 8.77 -1.94 0.93
C CYS A 106 10.16 -1.92 1.60
N SER A 107 10.28 -1.28 2.75
CA SER A 107 11.55 -1.03 3.44
C SER A 107 12.32 -2.31 3.78
N ALA A 108 11.62 -3.40 4.09
CA ALA A 108 12.23 -4.71 4.37
C ALA A 108 13.06 -5.28 3.20
N ASP A 109 12.76 -4.84 1.98
CA ASP A 109 13.45 -5.31 0.77
C ASP A 109 14.68 -4.48 0.39
N THR A 110 14.75 -3.25 0.88
CA THR A 110 15.67 -2.22 0.35
C THR A 110 17.13 -2.65 0.40
N ILE A 111 17.61 -3.19 1.53
CA ILE A 111 19.03 -3.61 1.67
C ILE A 111 19.35 -4.67 0.62
N ARG A 112 18.55 -5.72 0.58
CA ARG A 112 18.72 -6.84 -0.34
C ARG A 112 18.66 -6.42 -1.81
N TRP A 113 17.79 -5.49 -2.15
CA TRP A 113 17.64 -5.01 -3.52
C TRP A 113 18.77 -4.07 -3.93
N SER A 114 19.24 -3.19 -3.03
CA SER A 114 20.35 -2.30 -3.30
C SER A 114 21.66 -3.06 -3.60
N GLU A 115 21.84 -4.25 -3.00
CA GLU A 115 23.01 -5.12 -3.21
C GLU A 115 23.01 -5.83 -4.57
N THR A 116 21.88 -5.86 -5.29
CA THR A 116 21.78 -6.51 -6.60
C THR A 116 22.51 -5.76 -7.71
N GLY A 117 22.83 -4.48 -7.52
CA GLY A 117 23.35 -3.59 -8.57
C GLY A 117 22.33 -3.18 -9.64
N LEU A 118 21.07 -3.58 -9.48
CA LEU A 118 19.96 -3.22 -10.39
C LEU A 118 19.34 -1.87 -10.06
N PHE A 119 19.65 -1.32 -8.89
CA PHE A 119 19.14 -0.04 -8.43
C PHE A 119 20.28 0.93 -8.16
N GLN A 120 19.98 2.20 -8.21
CA GLN A 120 20.89 3.30 -7.92
C GLN A 120 20.25 4.29 -6.94
N ARG A 121 21.07 5.16 -6.35
CA ARG A 121 20.57 6.22 -5.49
C ARG A 121 19.89 7.29 -6.30
N TRP A 122 18.90 7.91 -5.67
CA TRP A 122 18.24 9.09 -6.17
C TRP A 122 19.19 10.30 -6.22
N ASP A 123 19.03 11.15 -7.21
CA ASP A 123 19.67 12.46 -7.23
C ASP A 123 18.83 13.44 -6.39
N ALA A 124 19.33 13.75 -5.19
CA ALA A 124 18.66 14.63 -4.26
C ALA A 124 18.34 16.04 -4.81
N ASN A 125 19.07 16.50 -5.83
CA ASN A 125 18.82 17.80 -6.45
C ASN A 125 17.59 17.81 -7.36
N GLN A 126 17.10 16.64 -7.75
CA GLN A 126 15.90 16.47 -8.58
C GLN A 126 14.67 16.06 -7.75
N LEU A 127 14.80 15.90 -6.44
CA LEU A 127 13.73 15.53 -5.52
C LEU A 127 13.20 16.78 -4.81
N GLU A 128 12.05 17.27 -5.28
CA GLU A 128 11.45 18.52 -4.77
C GLU A 128 11.01 18.41 -3.31
N HIS A 129 10.56 17.23 -2.90
CA HIS A 129 9.94 16.98 -1.59
C HIS A 129 10.84 16.22 -0.61
N LEU A 130 12.10 15.92 -0.95
CA LEU A 130 12.98 15.12 -0.09
C LEU A 130 13.09 15.65 1.34
N ASN A 131 13.14 16.96 1.50
CA ASN A 131 13.29 17.60 2.80
C ASN A 131 11.95 17.74 3.56
N ASP A 132 10.84 17.44 2.91
CA ASP A 132 9.51 17.46 3.50
C ASP A 132 9.09 16.07 4.00
N LEU A 133 9.93 15.04 3.75
CA LEU A 133 9.68 13.68 4.23
C LEU A 133 10.10 13.54 5.69
N PHE A 134 9.33 12.80 6.47
CA PHE A 134 9.64 12.51 7.87
C PHE A 134 11.08 11.95 8.03
N PRO A 135 11.96 12.63 8.78
CA PRO A 135 13.35 12.20 8.96
C PRO A 135 13.50 10.75 9.43
N PRO A 136 12.70 10.25 10.39
CA PRO A 136 12.82 8.85 10.84
C PRO A 136 12.63 7.81 9.72
N LEU A 137 11.77 8.07 8.74
CA LEU A 137 11.58 7.18 7.59
C LEU A 137 12.71 7.32 6.58
N ARG A 138 13.09 8.56 6.26
CA ARG A 138 14.09 8.91 5.27
C ARG A 138 15.52 8.49 5.68
N GLU A 139 15.82 8.52 6.98
CA GLU A 139 17.16 8.32 7.55
C GLU A 139 17.34 6.90 8.14
N MET A 140 16.32 6.04 8.03
CA MET A 140 16.38 4.67 8.52
C MET A 140 17.51 3.88 7.84
N HIS A 141 18.14 2.98 8.62
CA HIS A 141 19.18 2.09 8.10
C HIS A 141 18.67 1.28 6.91
N GLY A 142 19.45 1.28 5.83
CA GLY A 142 19.10 0.61 4.57
C GLY A 142 18.24 1.45 3.61
N VAL A 143 17.53 2.45 4.11
CA VAL A 143 16.75 3.41 3.30
C VAL A 143 17.67 4.47 2.71
N SER A 144 18.63 4.95 3.49
CA SER A 144 19.69 5.85 3.05
C SER A 144 21.04 5.46 3.64
N ASP A 145 22.12 6.03 3.09
CA ASP A 145 23.48 5.94 3.59
C ASP A 145 24.21 7.29 3.39
N ASP A 146 25.49 7.35 3.71
CA ASP A 146 26.34 8.55 3.58
C ASP A 146 26.44 9.11 2.15
N ARG A 147 26.03 8.34 1.14
CA ARG A 147 26.05 8.70 -0.28
C ARG A 147 24.69 9.07 -0.84
N GLY A 148 23.59 8.91 -0.07
CA GLY A 148 22.25 9.33 -0.47
C GLY A 148 21.16 8.28 -0.29
N GLN A 149 20.03 8.56 -0.91
CA GLN A 149 18.78 7.83 -0.75
C GLN A 149 18.68 6.63 -1.70
N TRP A 150 18.47 5.42 -1.15
CA TRP A 150 18.16 4.22 -1.91
C TRP A 150 16.65 4.07 -2.12
N LEU A 151 15.89 4.03 -1.03
CA LEU A 151 14.43 4.01 -1.03
C LEU A 151 13.93 5.43 -0.71
N LEU A 152 13.10 5.98 -1.55
CA LEU A 152 12.39 7.22 -1.26
C LEU A 152 11.06 6.85 -0.59
N PRO A 153 10.88 7.02 0.72
CA PRO A 153 9.65 6.66 1.41
C PRO A 153 8.44 7.40 0.82
N VAL A 154 7.32 6.70 0.66
CA VAL A 154 6.06 7.28 0.17
C VAL A 154 4.96 7.11 1.20
N GLU A 155 4.61 5.89 1.56
CA GLU A 155 3.50 5.62 2.46
C GLU A 155 3.85 4.57 3.52
N TRP A 156 3.02 4.56 4.57
CA TRP A 156 3.01 3.49 5.57
C TRP A 156 1.61 3.04 5.90
N GLY A 157 1.52 1.83 6.41
CA GLY A 157 0.26 1.24 6.83
C GLY A 157 0.45 0.06 7.76
N ALA A 158 -0.60 -0.71 7.91
CA ALA A 158 -0.61 -1.93 8.68
C ALA A 158 -1.29 -3.07 7.92
N THR A 159 -0.84 -4.29 8.20
CA THR A 159 -1.54 -5.52 7.88
C THR A 159 -2.23 -6.01 9.14
N SER A 160 -3.55 -6.20 9.09
CA SER A 160 -4.34 -6.70 10.20
C SER A 160 -5.56 -7.49 9.69
N ILE A 161 -6.51 -7.76 10.59
CA ILE A 161 -7.74 -8.48 10.26
C ILE A 161 -8.85 -7.49 9.98
N THR A 162 -9.35 -7.44 8.74
CA THR A 162 -10.65 -6.81 8.47
C THR A 162 -11.76 -7.84 8.69
N TYR A 163 -12.77 -7.50 9.47
CA TYR A 163 -13.90 -8.38 9.72
C TYR A 163 -15.26 -7.67 9.70
N ARG A 164 -16.30 -8.41 9.36
CA ARG A 164 -17.71 -7.98 9.37
C ARG A 164 -18.25 -8.06 10.79
N THR A 165 -18.55 -6.90 11.39
CA THR A 165 -19.04 -6.82 12.78
C THR A 165 -20.45 -7.35 12.98
N ASP A 166 -21.23 -7.49 11.91
CA ASP A 166 -22.56 -8.10 11.92
C ASP A 166 -22.55 -9.63 11.73
N LEU A 167 -21.39 -10.22 11.33
CA LEU A 167 -21.23 -11.65 11.07
C LEU A 167 -20.24 -12.33 12.01
N VAL A 168 -19.41 -11.55 12.68
CA VAL A 168 -18.37 -12.01 13.62
C VAL A 168 -18.69 -11.48 15.00
N ASP A 169 -19.04 -12.39 15.90
CA ASP A 169 -19.35 -12.07 17.29
C ASP A 169 -18.06 -12.18 18.13
N ILE A 170 -17.41 -11.03 18.32
CA ILE A 170 -16.20 -10.87 19.15
C ILE A 170 -16.22 -9.50 19.84
N ASP A 171 -15.77 -9.48 21.10
CA ASP A 171 -15.55 -8.23 21.80
C ASP A 171 -14.29 -7.54 21.21
N PRO A 172 -14.36 -6.26 20.83
CA PRO A 172 -13.19 -5.52 20.37
C PRO A 172 -11.99 -5.52 21.33
N GLU A 173 -12.21 -5.68 22.64
CA GLU A 173 -11.13 -5.80 23.62
C GLU A 173 -10.42 -7.17 23.59
N GLU A 174 -11.04 -8.16 22.94
CA GLU A 174 -10.50 -9.53 22.79
C GLU A 174 -9.93 -9.79 21.39
N GLU A 175 -9.78 -8.75 20.55
CA GLU A 175 -9.20 -8.91 19.23
C GLU A 175 -7.80 -9.53 19.28
N SER A 176 -7.58 -10.52 18.43
CA SER A 176 -6.38 -11.35 18.39
C SER A 176 -6.24 -12.02 17.02
N TRP A 177 -5.04 -12.30 16.58
CA TRP A 177 -4.80 -13.12 15.40
C TRP A 177 -5.42 -14.52 15.51
N ASN A 178 -5.69 -15.01 16.74
CA ASN A 178 -6.43 -16.26 16.95
C ASN A 178 -7.85 -16.26 16.37
N MET A 179 -8.44 -15.11 16.08
CA MET A 179 -9.75 -15.02 15.41
C MET A 179 -9.77 -15.80 14.09
N LEU A 180 -8.65 -15.79 13.36
CA LEU A 180 -8.48 -16.52 12.11
C LEU A 180 -8.45 -18.03 12.28
N LEU A 181 -8.24 -18.52 13.49
CA LEU A 181 -8.18 -19.94 13.83
C LEU A 181 -9.48 -20.46 14.47
N ASP A 182 -10.48 -19.61 14.68
CA ASP A 182 -11.74 -19.98 15.30
C ASP A 182 -12.54 -20.92 14.39
N PRO A 183 -12.86 -22.15 14.84
CA PRO A 183 -13.57 -23.13 14.03
C PRO A 183 -14.98 -22.71 13.62
N ARG A 184 -15.60 -21.71 14.29
CA ARG A 184 -16.91 -21.15 13.92
C ARG A 184 -16.88 -20.54 12.52
N TYR A 185 -15.73 -20.04 12.09
CA TYR A 185 -15.54 -19.33 10.81
C TYR A 185 -14.75 -20.15 9.76
N LYS A 186 -14.64 -21.46 9.98
CA LYS A 186 -13.94 -22.36 9.05
C LYS A 186 -14.51 -22.26 7.63
N GLY A 187 -13.62 -22.02 6.66
CA GLY A 187 -13.99 -21.87 5.26
C GLY A 187 -14.63 -20.51 4.94
N LYS A 188 -14.46 -19.50 5.83
CA LYS A 188 -14.96 -18.14 5.67
C LYS A 188 -13.86 -17.08 5.89
N ILE A 189 -12.60 -17.48 5.79
CA ILE A 189 -11.44 -16.61 5.98
C ILE A 189 -10.78 -16.38 4.62
N ALA A 190 -10.36 -15.14 4.34
CA ALA A 190 -9.46 -14.82 3.26
C ALA A 190 -8.09 -14.38 3.80
N VAL A 191 -7.05 -14.61 3.02
CA VAL A 191 -5.70 -14.19 3.36
C VAL A 191 -4.97 -13.66 2.12
N ILE A 192 -4.03 -12.74 2.34
CA ILE A 192 -3.13 -12.28 1.30
C ILE A 192 -2.23 -13.45 0.88
N ASP A 193 -2.14 -13.71 -0.43
CA ASP A 193 -1.29 -14.76 -1.01
C ASP A 193 0.16 -14.25 -1.12
N SER A 194 0.71 -13.87 0.02
CA SER A 194 2.08 -13.37 0.18
C SER A 194 2.68 -13.94 1.47
N ALA A 195 3.89 -14.45 1.36
CA ALA A 195 4.65 -14.87 2.55
C ALA A 195 4.98 -13.66 3.43
N ALA A 196 5.24 -12.51 2.82
CA ALA A 196 5.58 -11.28 3.54
C ALA A 196 4.44 -10.75 4.42
N ASP A 197 3.19 -11.10 4.14
CA ASP A 197 2.05 -10.66 4.94
C ASP A 197 1.55 -11.78 5.85
N THR A 198 0.97 -12.82 5.25
CA THR A 198 0.26 -13.87 6.00
C THR A 198 1.21 -14.65 6.92
N TRP A 199 2.43 -14.97 6.47
CA TRP A 199 3.39 -15.70 7.30
C TRP A 199 3.85 -14.87 8.50
N TRP A 200 4.14 -13.57 8.30
CA TRP A 200 4.55 -12.68 9.38
C TRP A 200 3.44 -12.44 10.41
N CYS A 201 2.18 -12.31 9.98
CA CYS A 201 1.04 -12.24 10.89
C CYS A 201 0.94 -13.51 11.77
N MET A 202 1.22 -14.67 11.19
CA MET A 202 1.25 -15.92 11.94
C MET A 202 2.49 -16.07 12.83
N ALA A 203 3.60 -15.41 12.49
CA ALA A 203 4.78 -15.31 13.34
C ALA A 203 4.50 -14.47 14.61
N ILE A 204 3.81 -13.33 14.45
CA ILE A 204 3.32 -12.52 15.57
C ILE A 204 2.44 -13.37 16.50
N LEU A 205 1.48 -14.10 15.95
CA LEU A 205 0.62 -15.00 16.72
C LEU A 205 1.41 -16.12 17.43
N ALA A 206 2.50 -16.57 16.81
CA ALA A 206 3.39 -17.59 17.40
C ALA A 206 4.29 -17.03 18.53
N GLY A 207 4.26 -15.71 18.76
CA GLY A 207 5.09 -15.03 19.74
C GLY A 207 6.55 -14.90 19.31
N VAL A 208 6.81 -14.83 17.99
CA VAL A 208 8.15 -14.60 17.44
C VAL A 208 8.47 -13.11 17.54
N ASP A 209 9.67 -12.79 18.06
CA ASP A 209 10.19 -11.43 18.06
C ASP A 209 10.76 -11.07 16.68
N LEU A 210 10.01 -10.28 15.93
CA LEU A 210 10.38 -9.88 14.55
C LEU A 210 11.54 -8.87 14.51
N ASN A 211 11.97 -8.32 15.66
CA ASN A 211 13.12 -7.43 15.73
C ASN A 211 14.45 -8.20 15.85
N GLN A 212 14.41 -9.53 15.86
CA GLN A 212 15.58 -10.40 15.92
C GLN A 212 15.69 -11.25 14.66
N PRO A 213 16.89 -11.68 14.28
CA PRO A 213 17.05 -12.67 13.21
C PRO A 213 16.29 -13.96 13.54
N LEU A 214 15.52 -14.47 12.58
CA LEU A 214 14.74 -15.68 12.76
C LEU A 214 15.63 -16.91 13.01
N SER A 215 15.30 -17.67 14.04
CA SER A 215 15.86 -18.99 14.27
C SER A 215 15.04 -20.09 13.57
N ASP A 216 15.61 -21.30 13.41
CA ASP A 216 14.87 -22.46 12.91
C ASP A 216 13.65 -22.78 13.78
N GLU A 217 13.73 -22.53 15.09
CA GLU A 217 12.62 -22.71 16.03
C GLU A 217 11.47 -21.73 15.75
N ASP A 218 11.77 -20.46 15.44
CA ASP A 218 10.77 -19.45 15.12
C ASP A 218 10.08 -19.78 13.81
N ILE A 219 10.83 -20.26 12.82
CA ILE A 219 10.28 -20.71 11.54
C ILE A 219 9.31 -21.90 11.78
N GLU A 220 9.69 -22.88 12.59
CA GLU A 220 8.80 -24.03 12.85
C GLU A 220 7.58 -23.63 13.68
N LYS A 221 7.70 -22.76 14.70
CA LYS A 221 6.55 -22.22 15.44
C LYS A 221 5.55 -21.55 14.50
N THR A 222 6.04 -20.72 13.60
CA THR A 222 5.20 -20.03 12.61
C THR A 222 4.54 -21.02 11.66
N ASN A 223 5.29 -22.00 11.16
CA ASN A 223 4.75 -23.03 10.27
C ASN A 223 3.66 -23.87 10.93
N VAL A 224 3.72 -24.08 12.25
CA VAL A 224 2.63 -24.72 13.02
C VAL A 224 1.36 -23.85 12.95
N MET A 225 1.46 -22.54 13.08
CA MET A 225 0.29 -21.63 12.94
C MET A 225 -0.23 -21.62 11.51
N MET A 226 0.63 -21.58 10.50
CA MET A 226 0.24 -21.70 9.09
C MET A 226 -0.53 -22.99 8.79
N LYS A 227 -0.09 -24.12 9.35
CA LYS A 227 -0.79 -25.42 9.23
C LYS A 227 -2.18 -25.38 9.88
N LYS A 228 -2.37 -24.62 10.99
CA LYS A 228 -3.67 -24.42 11.63
C LYS A 228 -4.56 -23.46 10.83
N LEU A 229 -3.99 -22.43 10.23
CA LEU A 229 -4.70 -21.45 9.42
C LEU A 229 -5.23 -22.06 8.11
N ARG A 230 -4.42 -22.86 7.43
CA ARG A 230 -4.73 -23.41 6.09
C ARG A 230 -6.14 -24.00 5.94
N PRO A 231 -6.68 -24.83 6.87
CA PRO A 231 -8.03 -25.39 6.76
C PRO A 231 -9.16 -24.36 7.02
N GLN A 232 -8.85 -23.18 7.54
CA GLN A 232 -9.82 -22.10 7.79
C GLN A 232 -10.06 -21.28 6.52
N VAL A 233 -9.04 -21.23 5.63
CA VAL A 233 -8.99 -20.32 4.49
C VAL A 233 -9.86 -20.81 3.36
N ARG A 234 -10.74 -19.93 2.89
CA ARG A 234 -11.55 -20.05 1.69
C ARG A 234 -10.85 -19.49 0.46
N MET A 235 -10.17 -18.35 0.62
CA MET A 235 -9.63 -17.55 -0.47
C MET A 235 -8.19 -17.11 -0.16
N PHE A 236 -7.31 -17.26 -1.15
CA PHE A 236 -5.99 -16.66 -1.20
C PHE A 236 -6.00 -15.65 -2.34
N THR A 237 -5.59 -14.41 -2.09
CA THR A 237 -5.62 -13.37 -3.12
C THR A 237 -4.65 -12.24 -2.81
N ASN A 238 -4.08 -11.64 -3.88
CA ASN A 238 -3.37 -10.36 -3.85
C ASN A 238 -4.22 -9.25 -4.51
N ASP A 239 -5.46 -9.57 -4.89
CA ASP A 239 -6.41 -8.59 -5.44
C ASP A 239 -7.35 -8.11 -4.33
N MET A 240 -7.07 -6.91 -3.80
CA MET A 240 -7.84 -6.31 -2.72
C MET A 240 -9.27 -5.94 -3.14
N THR A 241 -9.51 -5.72 -4.42
CA THR A 241 -10.88 -5.52 -4.94
C THR A 241 -11.73 -6.78 -4.78
N SER A 242 -11.21 -7.93 -5.19
CA SER A 242 -11.88 -9.23 -5.00
C SER A 242 -12.04 -9.56 -3.53
N LEU A 243 -11.05 -9.23 -2.69
CA LEU A 243 -11.11 -9.39 -1.23
C LEU A 243 -12.24 -8.56 -0.63
N GLY A 244 -12.31 -7.27 -0.98
CA GLY A 244 -13.39 -6.37 -0.55
C GLY A 244 -14.77 -6.87 -0.95
N GLN A 245 -14.94 -7.33 -2.19
CA GLN A 245 -16.21 -7.91 -2.66
C GLN A 245 -16.60 -9.17 -1.89
N ALA A 246 -15.66 -10.05 -1.57
CA ALA A 246 -15.91 -11.26 -0.79
C ALA A 246 -16.35 -10.94 0.65
N LEU A 247 -15.76 -9.90 1.28
CA LEU A 247 -16.19 -9.38 2.58
C LEU A 247 -17.54 -8.70 2.49
N ALA A 248 -17.78 -7.84 1.48
CA ALA A 248 -19.04 -7.14 1.28
C ALA A 248 -20.21 -8.11 1.13
N SER A 249 -20.04 -9.17 0.35
CA SER A 249 -21.06 -10.20 0.12
C SER A 249 -21.26 -11.17 1.30
N GLY A 250 -20.31 -11.24 2.24
CA GLY A 250 -20.29 -12.23 3.32
C GLY A 250 -19.84 -13.63 2.87
N GLU A 251 -19.26 -13.78 1.69
CA GLU A 251 -18.59 -15.01 1.25
C GLU A 251 -17.46 -15.35 2.20
N VAL A 252 -16.67 -14.36 2.61
CA VAL A 252 -15.77 -14.40 3.74
C VAL A 252 -16.22 -13.41 4.80
N VAL A 253 -15.94 -13.67 6.06
CA VAL A 253 -16.35 -12.82 7.17
C VAL A 253 -15.17 -12.13 7.86
N MET A 254 -13.97 -12.66 7.65
CA MET A 254 -12.69 -12.10 8.10
C MET A 254 -11.65 -12.24 7.01
N ALA A 255 -10.74 -11.29 6.95
CA ALA A 255 -9.61 -11.34 6.03
C ALA A 255 -8.35 -10.70 6.63
N ILE A 256 -7.17 -11.27 6.36
CA ILE A 256 -5.93 -10.51 6.46
C ILE A 256 -5.95 -9.51 5.31
N SER A 257 -5.77 -8.23 5.61
CA SER A 257 -5.82 -7.15 4.62
C SER A 257 -4.99 -5.96 5.05
N TRP A 258 -4.83 -5.01 4.16
CA TRP A 258 -4.25 -3.69 4.43
C TRP A 258 -5.34 -2.66 4.72
N ASN A 259 -4.94 -1.44 5.09
CA ASN A 259 -5.85 -0.36 5.52
C ASN A 259 -6.91 0.03 4.46
N GLU A 260 -6.60 -0.04 3.16
CA GLU A 260 -7.54 0.37 2.11
C GLU A 260 -8.77 -0.53 2.05
N THR A 261 -8.66 -1.80 2.41
CA THR A 261 -9.80 -2.74 2.38
C THR A 261 -10.92 -2.35 3.36
N PRO A 262 -10.66 -2.17 4.67
CA PRO A 262 -11.69 -1.71 5.59
C PRO A 262 -12.16 -0.30 5.28
N MET A 263 -11.27 0.57 4.78
CA MET A 263 -11.61 1.94 4.39
C MET A 263 -12.63 1.96 3.26
N GLY A 264 -12.37 1.24 2.17
CA GLY A 264 -13.30 1.13 1.03
C GLY A 264 -14.65 0.56 1.44
N LEU A 265 -14.67 -0.52 2.21
CA LEU A 265 -15.89 -1.15 2.71
C LEU A 265 -16.70 -0.22 3.64
N TRP A 266 -16.01 0.54 4.47
CA TRP A 266 -16.66 1.51 5.35
C TRP A 266 -17.30 2.66 4.56
N TRP A 267 -16.62 3.19 3.53
CA TRP A 267 -17.17 4.17 2.62
C TRP A 267 -18.44 3.66 1.89
N GLU A 268 -18.48 2.37 1.55
CA GLU A 268 -19.65 1.72 0.97
C GLU A 268 -20.78 1.48 1.99
N GLY A 269 -20.51 1.69 3.27
CA GLY A 269 -21.47 1.55 4.37
C GLY A 269 -21.60 0.14 4.91
N HIS A 270 -20.60 -0.72 4.64
CA HIS A 270 -20.54 -2.04 5.25
C HIS A 270 -20.11 -1.96 6.72
N PRO A 271 -20.68 -2.79 7.60
CA PRO A 271 -20.31 -2.85 9.00
C PRO A 271 -19.01 -3.66 9.15
N VAL A 272 -17.88 -3.00 8.99
CA VAL A 272 -16.55 -3.61 9.09
C VAL A 272 -15.72 -2.96 10.19
N ARG A 273 -14.73 -3.71 10.66
CA ARG A 273 -13.72 -3.24 11.58
C ARG A 273 -12.36 -3.74 11.15
N PHE A 274 -11.34 -2.91 11.30
CA PHE A 274 -9.93 -3.28 11.21
C PHE A 274 -9.46 -3.59 12.62
N ALA A 275 -9.09 -4.82 12.88
CA ALA A 275 -8.75 -5.29 14.22
C ALA A 275 -7.47 -4.66 14.74
N SER A 276 -7.40 -4.50 16.05
CA SER A 276 -6.20 -4.16 16.80
C SER A 276 -5.78 -5.35 17.67
N PRO A 277 -5.19 -6.41 17.08
CA PRO A 277 -4.86 -7.64 17.80
C PRO A 277 -3.96 -7.36 19.00
N LYS A 278 -4.24 -8.00 20.14
CA LYS A 278 -3.46 -7.83 21.36
C LYS A 278 -1.99 -8.28 21.25
N GLU A 279 -1.68 -9.09 20.26
CA GLU A 279 -0.31 -9.53 19.94
C GLU A 279 0.46 -8.47 19.14
N GLY A 280 -0.21 -7.41 18.66
CA GLY A 280 0.30 -6.37 17.77
C GLY A 280 -0.12 -6.56 16.32
N THR A 281 0.01 -5.50 15.54
CA THR A 281 -0.20 -5.48 14.08
C THR A 281 1.14 -5.57 13.36
N LEU A 282 1.13 -6.01 12.11
CA LEU A 282 2.29 -5.92 11.23
C LEU A 282 2.28 -4.54 10.55
N THR A 283 3.18 -3.66 10.94
CA THR A 283 3.33 -2.34 10.33
C THR A 283 4.43 -2.37 9.26
N TRP A 284 4.29 -1.53 8.26
CA TRP A 284 5.22 -1.44 7.14
C TRP A 284 5.24 -0.03 6.55
N PHE A 285 6.31 0.32 5.86
CA PHE A 285 6.33 1.44 4.93
C PHE A 285 6.98 1.03 3.62
N CYS A 286 6.50 1.61 2.53
CA CYS A 286 6.97 1.35 1.19
C CYS A 286 7.41 2.65 0.52
N GLY A 287 8.04 2.53 -0.62
CA GLY A 287 8.58 3.69 -1.31
C GLY A 287 9.21 3.31 -2.64
N LEU A 288 9.92 4.24 -3.23
CA LEU A 288 10.39 4.15 -4.59
C LEU A 288 11.89 3.86 -4.65
N MET A 289 12.30 2.93 -5.52
CA MET A 289 13.68 2.68 -5.90
C MET A 289 13.90 2.99 -7.37
N LEU A 290 14.98 3.70 -7.67
CA LEU A 290 15.39 4.10 -9.02
C LEU A 290 16.17 2.95 -9.68
N HIS A 291 15.73 2.49 -10.86
CA HIS A 291 16.46 1.47 -11.61
C HIS A 291 17.78 2.01 -12.13
N SER A 292 18.87 1.22 -12.04
CA SER A 292 20.22 1.68 -12.42
C SER A 292 20.36 2.01 -13.92
N ASN A 293 19.53 1.42 -14.76
CA ASN A 293 19.46 1.67 -16.20
C ASN A 293 18.10 2.24 -16.61
N ALA A 294 17.49 3.11 -15.77
CA ALA A 294 16.24 3.76 -16.07
C ALA A 294 16.28 4.44 -17.46
N PRO A 295 15.45 4.01 -18.43
CA PRO A 295 15.43 4.60 -19.76
C PRO A 295 15.05 6.08 -19.76
N ASN A 296 14.16 6.45 -18.86
CA ASN A 296 13.72 7.83 -18.64
C ASN A 296 14.10 8.28 -17.23
N TYR A 297 15.38 8.54 -17.01
CA TYR A 297 15.95 8.94 -15.71
C TYR A 297 15.27 10.19 -15.13
N GLU A 298 15.01 11.21 -15.96
CA GLU A 298 14.32 12.43 -15.55
C GLU A 298 12.86 12.13 -15.18
N GLY A 299 12.18 11.34 -16.02
CA GLY A 299 10.80 10.91 -15.75
C GLY A 299 10.66 10.06 -14.49
N ALA A 300 11.70 9.31 -14.10
CA ALA A 300 11.73 8.60 -12.82
C ALA A 300 11.65 9.57 -11.64
N HIS A 301 12.39 10.69 -11.68
CA HIS A 301 12.32 11.73 -10.65
C HIS A 301 10.98 12.46 -10.65
N ASP A 302 10.34 12.64 -11.83
CA ASP A 302 8.98 13.19 -11.89
C ASP A 302 7.94 12.25 -11.24
N ILE A 303 8.08 10.92 -11.42
CA ILE A 303 7.27 9.94 -10.65
C ILE A 303 7.50 10.14 -9.15
N ALA A 304 8.76 10.22 -8.74
CA ALA A 304 9.14 10.38 -7.34
C ALA A 304 8.54 11.68 -6.74
N ASN A 305 8.64 12.78 -7.45
CA ASN A 305 8.09 14.08 -7.02
C ASN A 305 6.55 14.04 -6.94
N SER A 306 5.89 13.38 -7.89
CA SER A 306 4.44 13.20 -7.83
C SER A 306 4.00 12.35 -6.65
N MET A 307 4.65 11.19 -6.45
CA MET A 307 4.32 10.25 -5.38
C MET A 307 4.63 10.78 -3.98
N THR A 308 5.59 11.70 -3.84
CA THR A 308 5.96 12.30 -2.55
C THR A 308 5.36 13.69 -2.33
N SER A 309 4.48 14.16 -3.24
CA SER A 309 3.83 15.46 -3.09
C SER A 309 2.83 15.49 -1.93
N PRO A 310 2.59 16.66 -1.31
CA PRO A 310 1.57 16.82 -0.29
C PRO A 310 0.17 16.42 -0.78
N GLU A 311 -0.16 16.72 -2.03
CA GLU A 311 -1.46 16.43 -2.65
C GLU A 311 -1.70 14.91 -2.79
N THR A 312 -0.67 14.18 -3.20
CA THR A 312 -0.72 12.71 -3.21
C THR A 312 -0.90 12.15 -1.80
N GLY A 313 -0.21 12.73 -0.82
CA GLY A 313 -0.37 12.33 0.58
C GLY A 313 -1.78 12.60 1.11
N GLN A 314 -2.36 13.77 0.84
CA GLN A 314 -3.75 14.05 1.18
C GLN A 314 -4.70 13.03 0.54
N TYR A 315 -4.50 12.74 -0.75
CA TYR A 315 -5.32 11.76 -1.46
C TYR A 315 -5.22 10.36 -0.82
N MET A 316 -4.01 9.92 -0.44
CA MET A 316 -3.80 8.64 0.26
C MET A 316 -4.49 8.59 1.62
N HIS A 317 -4.37 9.64 2.43
CA HIS A 317 -5.04 9.72 3.73
C HIS A 317 -6.55 9.57 3.57
N GLU A 318 -7.15 10.36 2.67
CA GLU A 318 -8.60 10.51 2.59
C GLU A 318 -9.28 9.38 1.81
N ASN A 319 -8.57 8.69 0.91
CA ASN A 319 -9.17 7.68 0.04
C ASN A 319 -8.63 6.26 0.27
N TRP A 320 -7.42 6.12 0.81
CA TRP A 320 -6.78 4.82 1.03
C TRP A 320 -6.60 4.47 2.52
N GLY A 321 -6.64 5.46 3.40
CA GLY A 321 -6.41 5.25 4.82
C GLY A 321 -4.98 4.91 5.18
N TYR A 322 -4.02 5.22 4.30
CA TYR A 322 -2.59 5.09 4.55
C TYR A 322 -2.00 6.38 5.08
N GLY A 323 -0.96 6.28 5.92
CA GLY A 323 -0.11 7.41 6.23
C GLY A 323 0.82 7.72 5.03
N HIS A 324 1.32 8.95 4.97
CA HIS A 324 2.18 9.39 3.89
C HIS A 324 3.46 10.05 4.43
N SER A 325 4.59 9.82 3.76
CA SER A 325 5.90 10.25 4.24
C SER A 325 6.12 11.78 4.22
N ASN A 326 5.32 12.54 3.49
CA ASN A 326 5.44 14.00 3.44
C ASN A 326 4.68 14.65 4.59
N GLU A 327 5.39 15.33 5.50
CA GLU A 327 4.81 16.02 6.67
C GLU A 327 3.75 17.06 6.28
N LYS A 328 3.91 17.74 5.13
CA LYS A 328 2.99 18.76 4.67
C LYS A 328 1.62 18.21 4.25
N ALA A 329 1.55 16.94 3.90
CA ALA A 329 0.29 16.28 3.57
C ALA A 329 -0.69 16.31 4.76
N PHE A 330 -0.19 16.13 5.97
CA PHE A 330 -1.00 16.16 7.18
C PHE A 330 -1.61 17.53 7.45
N ALA A 331 -0.92 18.61 7.06
CA ALA A 331 -1.42 19.96 7.25
C ALA A 331 -2.58 20.34 6.32
N ILE A 332 -2.74 19.63 5.20
CA ILE A 332 -3.80 19.88 4.20
C ILE A 332 -4.90 18.83 4.21
N SER A 333 -4.68 17.69 4.89
CA SER A 333 -5.68 16.63 5.06
C SER A 333 -6.73 16.99 6.10
N ASP A 334 -7.91 16.39 5.98
CA ASP A 334 -8.99 16.56 6.95
C ASP A 334 -8.60 15.97 8.32
N PRO A 335 -8.51 16.78 9.39
CA PRO A 335 -8.05 16.33 10.70
C PRO A 335 -8.99 15.29 11.34
N ASP A 336 -10.29 15.33 11.06
CA ASP A 336 -11.23 14.36 11.58
C ASP A 336 -11.00 12.98 10.93
N THR A 337 -10.66 12.96 9.64
CA THR A 337 -10.25 11.74 8.93
C THR A 337 -8.95 11.18 9.48
N LEU A 338 -7.93 12.00 9.68
CA LEU A 338 -6.65 11.55 10.27
C LEU A 338 -6.85 10.94 11.66
N ALA A 339 -7.66 11.58 12.52
CA ALA A 339 -7.93 11.08 13.86
C ALA A 339 -8.70 9.74 13.85
N VAL A 340 -9.68 9.59 12.94
CA VAL A 340 -10.43 8.33 12.78
C VAL A 340 -9.53 7.18 12.34
N LEU A 341 -8.56 7.47 11.47
CA LEU A 341 -7.60 6.49 10.95
C LEU A 341 -6.43 6.20 11.90
N GLY A 342 -6.31 6.97 13.01
CA GLY A 342 -5.16 6.89 13.90
C GLY A 342 -3.87 7.42 13.27
N LEU A 343 -4.00 8.28 12.26
CA LEU A 343 -2.89 8.93 11.56
C LEU A 343 -2.54 10.31 12.15
N ASP A 344 -3.17 10.71 13.25
CA ASP A 344 -2.89 11.94 14.00
C ASP A 344 -1.64 11.86 14.90
N VAL A 345 -0.81 10.85 14.66
CA VAL A 345 0.47 10.58 15.34
C VAL A 345 1.62 10.60 14.34
N ASP A 346 2.86 10.76 14.82
CA ASP A 346 4.01 10.62 13.94
C ASP A 346 4.20 9.15 13.47
N PRO A 347 4.89 8.93 12.33
CA PRO A 347 5.02 7.60 11.74
C PRO A 347 5.74 6.59 12.62
N VAL A 348 6.69 7.02 13.48
CA VAL A 348 7.38 6.11 14.39
C VAL A 348 6.42 5.62 15.45
N ALA A 349 5.64 6.53 16.05
CA ALA A 349 4.62 6.17 17.04
C ALA A 349 3.49 5.30 16.47
N TYR A 350 3.21 5.41 15.17
CA TYR A 350 2.27 4.53 14.48
C TYR A 350 2.82 3.11 14.30
N MET A 351 4.13 3.00 14.05
CA MET A 351 4.79 1.72 13.77
C MET A 351 5.26 0.98 15.03
N GLU A 352 5.31 1.63 16.20
CA GLU A 352 5.60 1.03 17.52
C GLU A 352 4.34 0.39 18.15
#